data_5d5a4e9211f4002e7ead6d40c0f687bd
#
_entry.id   5d5a4e9211f4002e7ead6d40c0f687bd
#
_cell.length_a   1.000
_cell.length_b   1.000
_cell.length_c   1.000
_cell.angle_alpha   90.00
_cell.angle_beta   90.00
_cell.angle_gamma   90.00
#
_symmetry.space_group_name_H-M   'P 1'
#
loop_
_entity.id
_entity.type
_entity.pdbx_description
1 polymer ?
#
loop_
_entity_poly.entity_id
_entity_poly.type
_entity_poly.pdbx_seq_one_letter_code
_entity_poly.pdbx_strand_id
1 'polypeptide(L)'
;MSSSPLAEAVVHIDDERFKVTEWRFATGAQTGWHVHGHDYVIVPLTDGVLGLEEPGGVRREAPLTQGVPYSRRVGVSHNVTNAGGAPLAFLEVEVVDDAQAHRRREVLIRFAAAWNARDVDALMKCMAQDCAFQTSAGPDAEGKRHEGRAAVRAAYAAVFDAFPHAAWTADRHHVMGDMGLSDWRFIGTDSAGKTVDVLGCDLFRFDGDLIALKDSYRKARTA
;
A
#
# COMPACT_ATOMS: atom_id res chain seq x y z
N MET A 1 41.86 15.33 -15.27
CA MET A 1 41.03 14.15 -15.48
C MET A 1 39.69 14.67 -16.00
N SER A 2 39.32 14.32 -17.25
CA SER A 2 38.01 14.75 -17.78
C SER A 2 36.91 14.02 -17.01
N SER A 3 35.97 14.74 -16.42
CA SER A 3 34.80 14.12 -15.80
C SER A 3 33.95 13.46 -16.88
N SER A 4 33.49 12.24 -16.65
CA SER A 4 32.55 11.57 -17.56
C SER A 4 31.32 12.46 -17.75
N PRO A 5 30.77 12.56 -18.98
CA PRO A 5 29.56 13.35 -19.20
C PRO A 5 28.37 12.74 -18.43
N LEU A 6 27.42 13.59 -18.05
CA LEU A 6 26.19 13.11 -17.43
C LEU A 6 25.21 12.60 -18.50
N ALA A 7 24.47 11.57 -18.16
CA ALA A 7 23.31 11.14 -18.92
C ALA A 7 22.20 12.20 -18.83
N GLU A 8 21.41 12.33 -19.89
CA GLU A 8 20.24 13.20 -19.92
C GLU A 8 19.03 12.45 -19.36
N ALA A 9 18.33 13.07 -18.40
CA ALA A 9 17.08 12.58 -17.85
C ALA A 9 15.91 13.41 -18.41
N VAL A 10 14.95 12.74 -19.07
CA VAL A 10 13.72 13.36 -19.56
C VAL A 10 12.54 12.75 -18.82
N VAL A 11 11.89 13.52 -17.96
CA VAL A 11 10.71 13.07 -17.21
C VAL A 11 9.48 13.16 -18.11
N HIS A 12 8.82 12.03 -18.33
CA HIS A 12 7.57 11.92 -19.12
C HIS A 12 6.32 11.88 -18.26
N ILE A 13 6.38 11.20 -17.11
CA ILE A 13 5.31 11.10 -16.13
C ILE A 13 5.93 11.32 -14.75
N ASP A 14 5.25 12.10 -13.92
CA ASP A 14 5.58 12.29 -12.51
C ASP A 14 4.27 12.55 -11.78
N ASP A 15 3.62 11.45 -11.37
CA ASP A 15 2.35 11.50 -10.65
C ASP A 15 2.43 10.65 -9.35
N GLU A 16 1.32 10.56 -8.64
CA GLU A 16 1.23 9.85 -7.36
C GLU A 16 1.41 8.32 -7.45
N ARG A 17 1.42 7.75 -8.67
CA ARG A 17 1.50 6.30 -8.90
C ARG A 17 2.76 5.88 -9.61
N PHE A 18 3.21 6.70 -10.56
CA PHE A 18 4.35 6.38 -11.41
C PHE A 18 5.22 7.61 -11.63
N LYS A 19 6.53 7.36 -11.68
CA LYS A 19 7.47 8.29 -12.28
C LYS A 19 8.14 7.59 -13.44
N VAL A 20 8.03 8.18 -14.65
CA VAL A 20 8.61 7.63 -15.86
C VAL A 20 9.66 8.59 -16.38
N THR A 21 10.92 8.17 -16.34
CA THR A 21 12.07 8.92 -16.79
C THR A 21 12.73 8.20 -17.95
N GLU A 22 12.92 8.88 -19.06
CA GLU A 22 13.78 8.41 -20.14
C GLU A 22 15.21 8.88 -19.87
N TRP A 23 16.09 7.90 -19.76
CA TRP A 23 17.53 8.13 -19.64
C TRP A 23 18.22 7.96 -20.99
N ARG A 24 18.95 9.00 -21.43
CA ARG A 24 19.72 9.04 -22.66
C ARG A 24 21.19 9.16 -22.34
N PHE A 25 21.98 8.22 -22.84
CA PHE A 25 23.40 8.13 -22.58
C PHE A 25 24.20 8.29 -23.88
N ALA A 26 25.01 9.30 -23.98
CA ALA A 26 26.14 9.27 -24.91
C ALA A 26 27.13 8.18 -24.47
N THR A 27 28.04 7.78 -25.35
CA THR A 27 29.09 6.82 -25.00
C THR A 27 29.92 7.32 -23.81
N GLY A 28 30.07 6.50 -22.77
CA GLY A 28 30.78 6.84 -21.53
C GLY A 28 30.06 7.81 -20.61
N ALA A 29 28.80 8.22 -20.91
CA ALA A 29 27.98 9.02 -20.02
C ALA A 29 27.54 8.22 -18.80
N GLN A 30 27.25 8.91 -17.69
CA GLN A 30 26.87 8.30 -16.41
C GLN A 30 25.71 9.06 -15.75
N THR A 31 24.93 8.34 -14.91
CA THR A 31 23.87 8.97 -14.10
C THR A 31 24.41 9.78 -12.92
N GLY A 32 25.59 9.45 -12.43
CA GLY A 32 26.07 9.79 -11.10
C GLY A 32 25.50 8.83 -10.04
N TRP A 33 26.06 8.89 -8.83
CA TRP A 33 25.61 8.08 -7.71
C TRP A 33 24.21 8.50 -7.25
N HIS A 34 23.33 7.51 -7.13
CA HIS A 34 21.96 7.71 -6.61
C HIS A 34 21.45 6.46 -5.90
N VAL A 35 20.37 6.63 -5.16
CA VAL A 35 19.66 5.54 -4.47
C VAL A 35 18.20 5.58 -4.93
N HIS A 36 17.67 4.43 -5.35
CA HIS A 36 16.27 4.32 -5.74
C HIS A 36 15.35 4.30 -4.53
N GLY A 37 14.41 5.24 -4.49
CA GLY A 37 13.38 5.35 -3.45
C GLY A 37 12.19 4.40 -3.65
N HIS A 38 12.09 3.77 -4.81
CA HIS A 38 10.96 2.94 -5.22
C HIS A 38 11.42 1.67 -5.93
N ASP A 39 10.54 0.66 -5.99
CA ASP A 39 10.68 -0.44 -6.94
C ASP A 39 10.53 0.12 -8.36
N TYR A 40 11.32 -0.37 -9.30
CA TYR A 40 11.31 0.16 -10.66
C TYR A 40 11.51 -0.90 -11.73
N VAL A 41 11.05 -0.57 -12.93
CA VAL A 41 11.22 -1.36 -14.15
C VAL A 41 12.05 -0.57 -15.14
N ILE A 42 13.06 -1.20 -15.71
CA ILE A 42 13.82 -0.66 -16.85
C ILE A 42 13.29 -1.27 -18.13
N VAL A 43 12.96 -0.42 -19.09
CA VAL A 43 12.55 -0.83 -20.44
C VAL A 43 13.58 -0.29 -21.44
N PRO A 44 14.51 -1.12 -21.94
CA PRO A 44 15.49 -0.68 -22.91
C PRO A 44 14.85 -0.21 -24.21
N LEU A 45 15.20 1.00 -24.65
CA LEU A 45 14.80 1.57 -25.95
C LEU A 45 15.80 1.25 -27.06
N THR A 46 17.03 0.84 -26.68
CA THR A 46 18.09 0.42 -27.59
C THR A 46 18.80 -0.80 -27.03
N ASP A 47 19.49 -1.56 -27.87
CA ASP A 47 20.50 -2.49 -27.44
C ASP A 47 21.68 -1.73 -26.84
N GLY A 48 22.42 -2.34 -25.91
CA GLY A 48 23.61 -1.73 -25.32
C GLY A 48 24.15 -2.49 -24.14
N VAL A 49 25.13 -1.88 -23.46
CA VAL A 49 25.74 -2.44 -22.24
C VAL A 49 25.82 -1.33 -21.19
N LEU A 50 25.22 -1.57 -20.04
CA LEU A 50 25.40 -0.72 -18.86
C LEU A 50 26.57 -1.20 -18.03
N GLY A 51 27.42 -0.26 -17.61
CA GLY A 51 28.35 -0.46 -16.52
C GLY A 51 27.69 -0.03 -15.22
N LEU A 52 27.66 -0.92 -14.24
CA LEU A 52 27.07 -0.67 -12.93
C LEU A 52 28.19 -0.64 -11.89
N GLU A 53 28.29 0.48 -11.16
CA GLU A 53 29.19 0.60 -10.02
C GLU A 53 28.32 0.63 -8.75
N GLU A 54 28.54 -0.35 -7.85
CA GLU A 54 27.78 -0.56 -6.62
C GLU A 54 28.61 -0.21 -5.38
N PRO A 55 28.01 -0.05 -4.19
CA PRO A 55 28.75 0.22 -2.95
C PRO A 55 29.87 -0.79 -2.71
N GLY A 56 31.00 -0.28 -2.20
CA GLY A 56 32.20 -1.09 -2.01
C GLY A 56 33.09 -1.22 -3.26
N GLY A 57 32.77 -0.50 -4.33
CA GLY A 57 33.58 -0.49 -5.57
C GLY A 57 33.34 -1.70 -6.47
N VAL A 58 32.25 -2.44 -6.23
CA VAL A 58 31.86 -3.57 -7.07
C VAL A 58 31.41 -3.04 -8.43
N ARG A 59 31.99 -3.58 -9.50
CA ARG A 59 31.63 -3.22 -10.87
C ARG A 59 31.17 -4.44 -11.64
N ARG A 60 30.12 -4.28 -12.43
CA ARG A 60 29.61 -5.32 -13.34
C ARG A 60 29.00 -4.68 -14.57
N GLU A 61 28.89 -5.49 -15.63
CA GLU A 61 28.19 -5.13 -16.84
C GLU A 61 26.82 -5.78 -16.89
N ALA A 62 25.85 -5.08 -17.47
CA ALA A 62 24.51 -5.56 -17.71
C ALA A 62 24.12 -5.31 -19.17
N PRO A 63 24.00 -6.35 -19.98
CA PRO A 63 23.56 -6.20 -21.36
C PRO A 63 22.08 -5.79 -21.39
N LEU A 64 21.77 -4.86 -22.28
CA LEU A 64 20.39 -4.44 -22.58
C LEU A 64 20.00 -4.98 -23.95
N THR A 65 18.81 -5.55 -24.02
CA THR A 65 18.16 -5.92 -25.28
C THR A 65 16.93 -5.04 -25.45
N GLN A 66 16.83 -4.33 -26.58
CA GLN A 66 15.70 -3.46 -26.88
C GLN A 66 14.35 -4.17 -26.66
N GLY A 67 13.45 -3.54 -25.92
CA GLY A 67 12.11 -4.07 -25.64
C GLY A 67 12.05 -5.23 -24.64
N VAL A 68 13.17 -5.65 -24.04
CA VAL A 68 13.19 -6.70 -23.00
C VAL A 68 13.34 -6.07 -21.62
N PRO A 69 12.24 -5.90 -20.86
CA PRO A 69 12.26 -5.22 -19.57
C PRO A 69 12.81 -6.11 -18.45
N TYR A 70 13.29 -5.47 -17.39
CA TYR A 70 13.63 -6.12 -16.13
C TYR A 70 13.31 -5.19 -14.94
N SER A 71 13.16 -5.75 -13.75
CA SER A 71 12.83 -4.98 -12.55
C SER A 71 13.98 -5.01 -11.52
N ARG A 72 13.95 -3.99 -10.64
CA ARG A 72 14.81 -3.85 -9.47
C ARG A 72 14.00 -3.39 -8.28
N ARG A 73 14.51 -3.66 -7.10
CA ARG A 73 13.88 -3.29 -5.84
C ARG A 73 14.31 -1.90 -5.38
N VAL A 74 13.47 -1.30 -4.55
CA VAL A 74 13.80 -0.12 -3.74
C VAL A 74 15.12 -0.33 -2.97
N GLY A 75 15.86 0.75 -2.76
CA GLY A 75 17.12 0.73 -1.98
C GLY A 75 18.37 0.37 -2.80
N VAL A 76 18.26 0.05 -4.09
CA VAL A 76 19.42 -0.12 -4.95
C VAL A 76 20.19 1.21 -5.02
N SER A 77 21.49 1.15 -4.69
CA SER A 77 22.42 2.29 -4.76
C SER A 77 23.49 1.99 -5.78
N HIS A 78 23.65 2.87 -6.76
CA HIS A 78 24.64 2.67 -7.82
C HIS A 78 24.95 3.96 -8.59
N ASN A 79 26.02 3.88 -9.42
CA ASN A 79 26.26 4.77 -10.55
C ASN A 79 26.14 3.93 -11.83
N VAL A 80 25.37 4.38 -12.80
CA VAL A 80 25.14 3.70 -14.08
C VAL A 80 25.89 4.42 -15.19
N THR A 81 26.62 3.69 -16.00
CA THR A 81 27.37 4.23 -17.12
C THR A 81 27.00 3.51 -18.42
N ASN A 82 27.12 4.18 -19.54
CA ASN A 82 27.12 3.53 -20.85
C ASN A 82 28.51 2.93 -21.09
N ALA A 83 28.64 1.63 -20.91
CA ALA A 83 29.89 0.89 -21.17
C ALA A 83 30.02 0.41 -22.61
N GLY A 84 29.00 0.62 -23.45
CA GLY A 84 29.02 0.27 -24.87
C GLY A 84 29.69 1.32 -25.78
N GLY A 85 29.83 0.98 -27.05
CA GLY A 85 30.45 1.83 -28.06
C GLY A 85 29.46 2.77 -28.79
N ALA A 86 28.18 2.71 -28.52
CA ALA A 86 27.14 3.52 -29.16
C ALA A 86 26.26 4.20 -28.09
N PRO A 87 25.55 5.30 -28.41
CA PRO A 87 24.54 5.88 -27.53
C PRO A 87 23.47 4.85 -27.19
N LEU A 88 22.96 4.88 -25.96
CA LEU A 88 21.88 4.03 -25.52
C LEU A 88 20.80 4.84 -24.78
N ALA A 89 19.58 4.29 -24.74
CA ALA A 89 18.47 4.85 -23.99
C ALA A 89 17.59 3.77 -23.38
N PHE A 90 16.97 4.09 -22.27
CA PHE A 90 15.95 3.26 -21.63
C PHE A 90 14.91 4.12 -20.91
N LEU A 91 13.71 3.58 -20.71
CA LEU A 91 12.76 4.11 -19.75
C LEU A 91 12.98 3.47 -18.39
N GLU A 92 13.01 4.28 -17.36
CA GLU A 92 12.90 3.90 -15.96
C GLU A 92 11.50 4.23 -15.48
N VAL A 93 10.75 3.20 -15.11
CA VAL A 93 9.39 3.31 -14.57
C VAL A 93 9.46 3.00 -13.09
N GLU A 94 9.50 4.01 -12.27
CA GLU A 94 9.41 3.90 -10.82
C GLU A 94 7.95 3.72 -10.43
N VAL A 95 7.68 2.68 -9.63
CA VAL A 95 6.38 2.51 -8.97
C VAL A 95 6.43 3.34 -7.71
N VAL A 96 5.89 4.56 -7.77
CA VAL A 96 5.77 5.43 -6.60
C VAL A 96 4.89 4.67 -5.62
N ASP A 97 5.48 4.21 -4.51
CA ASP A 97 4.71 3.55 -3.47
C ASP A 97 3.67 4.56 -3.01
N ASP A 98 2.40 4.19 -3.09
CA ASP A 98 1.33 5.03 -2.58
C ASP A 98 1.50 5.14 -1.06
N ALA A 99 2.33 6.10 -0.64
CA ALA A 99 2.60 6.36 0.76
C ALA A 99 1.31 6.60 1.55
N GLN A 100 0.25 7.05 0.87
CA GLN A 100 -1.07 7.20 1.45
C GLN A 100 -1.75 5.83 1.62
N ALA A 101 -1.66 4.92 0.64
CA ALA A 101 -2.17 3.55 0.80
C ALA A 101 -1.44 2.82 1.93
N HIS A 102 -0.13 3.03 2.06
CA HIS A 102 0.64 2.48 3.18
C HIS A 102 0.15 3.03 4.53
N ARG A 103 -0.01 4.35 4.68
CA ARG A 103 -0.53 4.96 5.91
C ARG A 103 -1.95 4.50 6.22
N ARG A 104 -2.82 4.40 5.22
CA ARG A 104 -4.19 3.88 5.36
C ARG A 104 -4.19 2.42 5.81
N ARG A 105 -3.31 1.59 5.25
CA ARG A 105 -3.16 0.20 5.66
C ARG A 105 -2.72 0.08 7.12
N GLU A 106 -1.77 0.92 7.57
CA GLU A 106 -1.36 1.01 8.97
C GLU A 106 -2.50 1.45 9.89
N VAL A 107 -3.42 2.31 9.41
CA VAL A 107 -4.64 2.66 10.16
C VAL A 107 -5.54 1.44 10.33
N LEU A 108 -5.74 0.63 9.29
CA LEU A 108 -6.54 -0.61 9.38
C LEU A 108 -5.92 -1.62 10.35
N ILE A 109 -4.60 -1.78 10.34
CA ILE A 109 -3.87 -2.65 11.28
C ILE A 109 -4.09 -2.19 12.73
N ARG A 110 -3.92 -0.88 13.01
CA ARG A 110 -4.19 -0.33 14.35
C ARG A 110 -5.65 -0.46 14.76
N PHE A 111 -6.57 -0.28 13.81
CA PHE A 111 -8.00 -0.43 14.04
C PHE A 111 -8.37 -1.88 14.43
N ALA A 112 -7.84 -2.88 13.73
CA ALA A 112 -8.02 -4.30 14.06
C ALA A 112 -7.42 -4.66 15.43
N ALA A 113 -6.22 -4.15 15.73
CA ALA A 113 -5.60 -4.32 17.03
C ALA A 113 -6.46 -3.71 18.16
N ALA A 114 -7.05 -2.52 17.94
CA ALA A 114 -7.93 -1.86 18.90
C ALA A 114 -9.23 -2.65 19.16
N TRP A 115 -9.79 -3.32 18.14
CA TRP A 115 -10.92 -4.24 18.31
C TRP A 115 -10.56 -5.38 19.27
N ASN A 116 -9.42 -6.04 19.06
CA ASN A 116 -8.97 -7.14 19.91
C ASN A 116 -8.54 -6.69 21.32
N ALA A 117 -8.04 -5.45 21.45
CA ALA A 117 -7.76 -4.83 22.74
C ALA A 117 -9.02 -4.30 23.46
N ARG A 118 -10.20 -4.29 22.79
CA ARG A 118 -11.46 -3.73 23.28
C ARG A 118 -11.35 -2.24 23.67
N ASP A 119 -10.46 -1.53 22.97
CA ASP A 119 -10.15 -0.12 23.22
C ASP A 119 -10.97 0.80 22.29
N VAL A 120 -12.12 1.28 22.77
CA VAL A 120 -12.98 2.18 22.00
C VAL A 120 -12.29 3.52 21.71
N ASP A 121 -11.40 3.99 22.58
CA ASP A 121 -10.69 5.25 22.36
C ASP A 121 -9.67 5.10 21.23
N ALA A 122 -8.95 3.96 21.17
CA ALA A 122 -8.05 3.64 20.08
C ALA A 122 -8.79 3.45 18.75
N LEU A 123 -9.97 2.79 18.75
CA LEU A 123 -10.84 2.70 17.57
C LEU A 123 -11.19 4.10 17.06
N MET A 124 -11.67 4.99 17.94
CA MET A 124 -12.07 6.34 17.57
C MET A 124 -10.92 7.24 17.11
N LYS A 125 -9.66 6.94 17.47
CA LYS A 125 -8.48 7.63 16.90
C LYS A 125 -8.24 7.29 15.44
N CYS A 126 -8.73 6.16 14.96
CA CYS A 126 -8.67 5.77 13.56
C CYS A 126 -9.80 6.35 12.71
N MET A 127 -10.86 6.89 13.33
CA MET A 127 -12.06 7.39 12.66
C MET A 127 -11.96 8.89 12.34
N ALA A 128 -12.45 9.29 11.17
CA ALA A 128 -12.61 10.69 10.78
C ALA A 128 -13.64 11.43 11.65
N GLN A 129 -13.69 12.76 11.52
CA GLN A 129 -14.65 13.59 12.27
C GLN A 129 -16.09 13.26 11.86
N ASP A 130 -16.36 13.21 10.56
CA ASP A 130 -17.67 12.90 9.98
C ASP A 130 -17.73 11.44 9.58
N CYS A 131 -17.59 10.54 10.57
CA CYS A 131 -17.54 9.11 10.32
C CYS A 131 -18.91 8.44 10.45
N ALA A 132 -19.03 7.28 9.77
CA ALA A 132 -20.18 6.41 9.85
C ALA A 132 -19.77 4.94 10.03
N PHE A 133 -20.67 4.17 10.62
CA PHE A 133 -20.58 2.73 10.76
C PHE A 133 -21.89 2.07 10.33
N GLN A 134 -21.82 1.13 9.39
CA GLN A 134 -22.90 0.27 8.95
C GLN A 134 -22.68 -1.14 9.50
N THR A 135 -23.65 -1.66 10.23
CA THR A 135 -23.55 -2.99 10.84
C THR A 135 -23.90 -4.07 9.82
N SER A 136 -23.41 -5.29 10.04
CA SER A 136 -23.67 -6.44 9.14
C SER A 136 -25.12 -6.96 9.17
N ALA A 137 -25.99 -6.37 9.97
CA ALA A 137 -27.41 -6.68 10.08
C ALA A 137 -28.16 -5.46 10.60
N GLY A 138 -29.40 -5.29 10.20
CA GLY A 138 -30.22 -4.16 10.59
C GLY A 138 -31.55 -4.14 9.86
N PRO A 139 -32.33 -3.06 10.03
CA PRO A 139 -33.64 -2.94 9.39
C PRO A 139 -33.57 -2.61 7.91
N ASP A 140 -32.44 -2.04 7.45
CA ASP A 140 -32.25 -1.54 6.09
C ASP A 140 -31.28 -2.43 5.30
N ALA A 141 -31.17 -2.20 3.99
CA ALA A 141 -30.28 -2.96 3.11
C ALA A 141 -28.81 -2.83 3.49
N GLU A 142 -28.41 -1.66 4.02
CA GLU A 142 -27.06 -1.39 4.52
C GLU A 142 -26.87 -1.86 5.99
N GLY A 143 -27.82 -2.57 6.58
CA GLY A 143 -27.82 -2.89 8.00
C GLY A 143 -28.36 -1.72 8.85
N LYS A 144 -27.75 -1.45 10.00
CA LYS A 144 -28.04 -0.27 10.80
C LYS A 144 -26.90 0.73 10.67
N ARG A 145 -27.22 1.94 10.22
CA ARG A 145 -26.26 3.03 10.06
C ARG A 145 -26.18 3.89 11.32
N HIS A 146 -24.97 4.11 11.80
CA HIS A 146 -24.63 5.03 12.88
C HIS A 146 -23.78 6.15 12.30
N GLU A 147 -24.19 7.41 12.52
CA GLU A 147 -23.52 8.59 11.97
C GLU A 147 -22.95 9.50 13.05
N GLY A 148 -21.75 10.00 12.79
CA GLY A 148 -21.00 10.88 13.69
C GLY A 148 -20.30 10.11 14.82
N ARG A 149 -19.24 10.72 15.34
CA ARG A 149 -18.33 10.10 16.31
C ARG A 149 -19.03 9.54 17.55
N ALA A 150 -20.03 10.26 18.09
CA ALA A 150 -20.73 9.83 19.31
C ALA A 150 -21.55 8.55 19.08
N ALA A 151 -22.29 8.48 17.96
CA ALA A 151 -23.11 7.32 17.62
C ALA A 151 -22.23 6.11 17.24
N VAL A 152 -21.16 6.32 16.48
CA VAL A 152 -20.20 5.28 16.10
C VAL A 152 -19.50 4.73 17.34
N ARG A 153 -19.05 5.60 18.25
CA ARG A 153 -18.43 5.20 19.52
C ARG A 153 -19.37 4.32 20.36
N ALA A 154 -20.63 4.75 20.51
CA ALA A 154 -21.64 3.98 21.26
C ALA A 154 -21.91 2.62 20.62
N ALA A 155 -21.95 2.56 19.28
CA ALA A 155 -22.13 1.30 18.55
C ALA A 155 -20.96 0.33 18.74
N TYR A 156 -19.74 0.83 18.74
CA TYR A 156 -18.54 0.00 19.00
C TYR A 156 -18.52 -0.54 20.44
N ALA A 157 -18.85 0.30 21.42
CA ALA A 157 -18.97 -0.14 22.82
C ALA A 157 -20.03 -1.24 22.98
N ALA A 158 -21.19 -1.08 22.33
CA ALA A 158 -22.26 -2.07 22.37
C ALA A 158 -21.84 -3.45 21.80
N VAL A 159 -20.94 -3.51 20.82
CA VAL A 159 -20.39 -4.77 20.34
C VAL A 159 -19.57 -5.47 21.43
N PHE A 160 -18.80 -4.72 22.21
CA PHE A 160 -18.01 -5.27 23.32
C PHE A 160 -18.91 -5.77 24.47
N ASP A 161 -20.01 -5.07 24.74
CA ASP A 161 -20.97 -5.51 25.75
C ASP A 161 -21.70 -6.78 25.30
N ALA A 162 -22.06 -6.87 24.02
CA ALA A 162 -22.75 -8.03 23.46
C ALA A 162 -21.85 -9.27 23.39
N PHE A 163 -20.53 -9.10 23.22
CA PHE A 163 -19.54 -10.17 23.08
C PHE A 163 -18.31 -9.93 23.96
N PRO A 164 -18.38 -10.20 25.26
CA PRO A 164 -17.31 -9.86 26.20
C PRO A 164 -15.96 -10.53 25.91
N HIS A 165 -15.97 -11.66 25.22
CA HIS A 165 -14.77 -12.47 24.90
C HIS A 165 -14.58 -12.64 23.39
N ALA A 166 -15.04 -11.68 22.59
CA ALA A 166 -14.86 -11.74 21.14
C ALA A 166 -13.40 -11.57 20.72
N ALA A 167 -13.03 -12.30 19.68
CA ALA A 167 -11.75 -12.14 19.00
C ALA A 167 -11.97 -12.06 17.47
N TRP A 168 -11.23 -11.17 16.84
CA TRP A 168 -11.09 -11.08 15.39
C TRP A 168 -9.71 -11.60 15.01
N THR A 169 -9.66 -12.65 14.19
CA THR A 169 -8.41 -13.33 13.82
C THR A 169 -8.29 -13.45 12.32
N ALA A 170 -7.09 -13.81 11.85
CA ALA A 170 -6.78 -14.00 10.43
C ALA A 170 -7.14 -12.78 9.56
N ASP A 171 -6.86 -11.60 10.09
CA ASP A 171 -7.12 -10.33 9.44
C ASP A 171 -6.07 -10.03 8.36
N ARG A 172 -6.56 -9.66 7.19
CA ARG A 172 -5.76 -9.14 6.08
C ARG A 172 -6.33 -7.79 5.66
N HIS A 173 -5.45 -6.87 5.34
CA HIS A 173 -5.81 -5.49 5.04
C HIS A 173 -5.33 -5.11 3.64
N HIS A 174 -6.24 -4.63 2.82
CA HIS A 174 -5.99 -4.14 1.47
C HIS A 174 -6.49 -2.70 1.35
N VAL A 175 -5.75 -1.88 0.62
CA VAL A 175 -6.12 -0.49 0.32
C VAL A 175 -6.03 -0.28 -1.19
N MET A 176 -7.02 0.40 -1.75
CA MET A 176 -7.15 0.72 -3.17
C MET A 176 -7.66 2.16 -3.28
N GLY A 177 -6.76 3.12 -3.41
CA GLY A 177 -7.11 4.54 -3.37
C GLY A 177 -7.79 4.89 -2.04
N ASP A 178 -8.97 5.50 -2.08
CA ASP A 178 -9.77 5.88 -0.91
C ASP A 178 -10.61 4.73 -0.32
N MET A 179 -10.49 3.52 -0.85
CA MET A 179 -11.16 2.32 -0.36
C MET A 179 -10.22 1.43 0.42
N GLY A 180 -10.75 0.76 1.44
CA GLY A 180 -10.07 -0.31 2.17
C GLY A 180 -10.94 -1.54 2.30
N LEU A 181 -10.31 -2.69 2.50
CA LEU A 181 -10.96 -3.95 2.83
C LEU A 181 -10.16 -4.65 3.93
N SER A 182 -10.84 -5.13 4.95
CA SER A 182 -10.27 -6.08 5.92
C SER A 182 -11.13 -7.32 5.96
N ASP A 183 -10.56 -8.49 5.74
CA ASP A 183 -11.23 -9.76 5.97
C ASP A 183 -10.77 -10.38 7.29
N TRP A 184 -11.69 -11.03 7.99
CA TRP A 184 -11.44 -11.53 9.33
C TRP A 184 -12.32 -12.74 9.65
N ARG A 185 -11.94 -13.49 10.71
CA ARG A 185 -12.77 -14.46 11.38
C ARG A 185 -13.16 -13.93 12.76
N PHE A 186 -14.44 -13.85 13.02
CA PHE A 186 -14.99 -13.50 14.32
C PHE A 186 -15.34 -14.75 15.11
N ILE A 187 -14.83 -14.81 16.33
CA ILE A 187 -15.17 -15.86 17.31
C ILE A 187 -15.62 -15.15 18.58
N GLY A 188 -16.81 -15.48 19.09
CA GLY A 188 -17.33 -14.88 20.31
C GLY A 188 -18.47 -15.67 20.88
N THR A 189 -18.79 -15.42 22.14
CA THR A 189 -19.99 -15.98 22.81
C THR A 189 -20.86 -14.80 23.24
N ASP A 190 -22.12 -14.83 22.85
CA ASP A 190 -23.07 -13.79 23.24
C ASP A 190 -23.54 -13.94 24.70
N SER A 191 -24.32 -12.97 25.17
CA SER A 191 -24.85 -12.97 26.55
C SER A 191 -25.79 -14.13 26.86
N ALA A 192 -26.32 -14.81 25.83
CA ALA A 192 -27.15 -16.01 25.98
C ALA A 192 -26.32 -17.31 25.96
N GLY A 193 -24.99 -17.21 25.88
CA GLY A 193 -24.07 -18.35 25.83
C GLY A 193 -23.94 -19.02 24.45
N LYS A 194 -24.52 -18.42 23.39
CA LYS A 194 -24.42 -18.93 22.02
C LYS A 194 -23.08 -18.52 21.42
N THR A 195 -22.33 -19.53 20.98
CA THR A 195 -21.09 -19.30 20.25
C THR A 195 -21.36 -18.87 18.82
N VAL A 196 -20.70 -17.79 18.39
CA VAL A 196 -20.65 -17.29 17.03
C VAL A 196 -19.23 -17.51 16.51
N ASP A 197 -19.10 -18.18 15.36
CA ASP A 197 -17.84 -18.42 14.66
C ASP A 197 -18.11 -18.27 13.18
N VAL A 198 -17.74 -17.10 12.63
CA VAL A 198 -18.09 -16.69 11.26
C VAL A 198 -16.95 -15.94 10.58
N LEU A 199 -16.91 -16.03 9.26
CA LEU A 199 -16.08 -15.18 8.43
C LEU A 199 -16.83 -13.91 8.06
N GLY A 200 -16.12 -12.82 7.94
CA GLY A 200 -16.64 -11.56 7.46
C GLY A 200 -15.57 -10.67 6.85
N CYS A 201 -16.02 -9.54 6.38
CA CYS A 201 -15.13 -8.47 5.94
C CYS A 201 -15.75 -7.12 6.26
N ASP A 202 -14.90 -6.12 6.36
CA ASP A 202 -15.29 -4.72 6.43
C ASP A 202 -14.81 -4.02 5.16
N LEU A 203 -15.69 -3.25 4.54
CA LEU A 203 -15.34 -2.26 3.54
C LEU A 203 -15.16 -0.91 4.22
N PHE A 204 -14.13 -0.17 3.80
CA PHE A 204 -13.83 1.14 4.35
C PHE A 204 -13.82 2.20 3.25
N ARG A 205 -14.19 3.43 3.64
CA ARG A 205 -13.86 4.65 2.92
C ARG A 205 -12.99 5.52 3.81
N PHE A 206 -12.00 6.14 3.20
CA PHE A 206 -11.10 7.05 3.90
C PHE A 206 -11.41 8.51 3.56
N ASP A 207 -11.22 9.37 4.55
CA ASP A 207 -11.06 10.82 4.41
C ASP A 207 -9.64 11.16 4.90
N GLY A 208 -8.79 11.62 3.99
CA GLY A 208 -7.35 11.65 4.24
C GLY A 208 -6.82 10.26 4.57
N ASP A 209 -6.22 10.12 5.74
CA ASP A 209 -5.71 8.83 6.26
C ASP A 209 -6.65 8.20 7.30
N LEU A 210 -7.81 8.83 7.63
CA LEU A 210 -8.75 8.35 8.64
C LEU A 210 -9.95 7.65 8.01
N ILE A 211 -10.57 6.74 8.76
CA ILE A 211 -11.74 5.98 8.33
C ILE A 211 -12.98 6.87 8.41
N ALA A 212 -13.57 7.21 7.25
CA ALA A 212 -14.83 7.93 7.15
C ALA A 212 -16.05 7.00 7.20
N LEU A 213 -15.94 5.80 6.63
CA LEU A 213 -16.99 4.79 6.68
C LEU A 213 -16.39 3.41 6.97
N LYS A 214 -17.01 2.70 7.91
CA LYS A 214 -16.85 1.25 8.08
C LYS A 214 -18.18 0.59 7.75
N ASP A 215 -18.17 -0.32 6.78
CA ASP A 215 -19.33 -1.10 6.36
C ASP A 215 -19.02 -2.60 6.54
N SER A 216 -19.79 -3.28 7.39
CA SER A 216 -19.50 -4.64 7.84
C SER A 216 -20.36 -5.68 7.15
N TYR A 217 -19.73 -6.73 6.68
CA TYR A 217 -20.38 -7.91 6.11
C TYR A 217 -19.93 -9.17 6.86
N ARG A 218 -20.83 -10.07 7.14
CA ARG A 218 -20.49 -11.36 7.73
C ARG A 218 -21.35 -12.48 7.19
N LYS A 219 -20.79 -13.69 7.14
CA LYS A 219 -21.57 -14.89 6.81
C LYS A 219 -22.55 -15.22 7.94
N ALA A 220 -23.75 -15.64 7.57
CA ALA A 220 -24.68 -16.26 8.49
C ALA A 220 -24.52 -17.78 8.41
N ARG A 221 -24.42 -18.46 9.57
CA ARG A 221 -24.47 -19.92 9.63
C ARG A 221 -25.93 -20.34 9.88
N THR A 222 -26.45 -21.15 8.97
CA THR A 222 -27.71 -21.83 9.21
C THR A 222 -27.44 -23.08 10.06
N ALA A 223 -28.37 -23.41 10.92
CA ALA A 223 -28.34 -24.64 11.73
C ALA A 223 -28.48 -25.86 10.83
#